data_ac32c6da3c55efff33652a11cab64b62
#
_entry.id   ac32c6da3c55efff33652a11cab64b62
#
_cell.length_a   1.000
_cell.length_b   1.000
_cell.length_c   1.000
_cell.angle_alpha   90.00
_cell.angle_beta   90.00
_cell.angle_gamma   90.00
#
_symmetry.space_group_name_H-M   'P 1'
#
loop_
_entity.id
_entity.type
_entity.pdbx_description
1 polymer ?
#
loop_
_entity_poly.entity_id
_entity_poly.type
_entity_poly.pdbx_seq_one_letter_code
_entity_poly.pdbx_strand_id
1 'polypeptide(L)'
;MLCLIFLLFSVSFSVQAEIYQWSDTKGNKHFSDRPYQDAQTLHISPGYTYHYVKKVYDGDTILLANGKKVRLLGINTPEVEGRNKTAQAGGEQAKRWLQKKLQNKKVRLLKDVEKNDKYGRLLAHVFTEDKQHINLELVEKGLASVNIHPPNLKYTDQLLKAELLAEQQRLGIWNYKEYQPKQANQIKQARFQGWQRVIGQIINIRHSRKYSYLNFSDTFGLKIERRSSDLFPELESYVGKKLEARGWINKHKNRYSMFIRHPSQLKVINSR
;
A
#
# COMPACT_ATOMS: atom_id res chain seq x y z
N MET A 1 50.19 22.94 -13.45
CA MET A 1 49.23 22.17 -14.24
C MET A 1 47.87 22.33 -13.57
N LEU A 2 47.09 23.31 -14.05
CA LEU A 2 45.82 23.73 -13.42
C LEU A 2 44.69 22.94 -14.10
N CYS A 3 44.05 22.02 -13.36
CA CYS A 3 42.86 21.27 -13.87
C CYS A 3 41.60 22.11 -13.64
N LEU A 4 41.05 22.61 -14.75
CA LEU A 4 39.74 23.32 -14.75
C LEU A 4 38.61 22.28 -14.75
N ILE A 5 37.90 22.18 -13.63
CA ILE A 5 36.69 21.31 -13.53
C ILE A 5 35.51 22.16 -14.06
N PHE A 6 35.00 21.79 -15.23
CA PHE A 6 33.74 22.31 -15.77
C PHE A 6 32.56 21.63 -15.07
N LEU A 7 31.88 22.37 -14.20
CA LEU A 7 30.58 21.96 -13.63
C LEU A 7 29.50 22.22 -14.66
N LEU A 8 29.01 21.16 -15.30
CA LEU A 8 27.81 21.21 -16.16
C LEU A 8 26.56 21.34 -15.28
N PHE A 9 26.02 22.55 -15.17
CA PHE A 9 24.69 22.79 -14.63
C PHE A 9 23.64 22.34 -15.66
N SER A 10 22.99 21.20 -15.47
CA SER A 10 21.81 20.80 -16.23
C SER A 10 20.61 21.61 -15.77
N VAL A 11 20.25 22.64 -16.48
CA VAL A 11 18.99 23.37 -16.28
C VAL A 11 17.86 22.53 -16.88
N SER A 12 17.05 21.90 -16.05
CA SER A 12 15.83 21.20 -16.48
C SER A 12 14.76 22.24 -16.78
N PHE A 13 14.52 22.52 -18.06
CA PHE A 13 13.36 23.29 -18.48
C PHE A 13 12.12 22.41 -18.39
N SER A 14 11.19 22.76 -17.50
CA SER A 14 9.84 22.20 -17.51
C SER A 14 9.11 22.81 -18.71
N VAL A 15 8.93 22.03 -19.77
CA VAL A 15 8.04 22.43 -20.89
C VAL A 15 6.61 22.29 -20.36
N GLN A 16 6.01 23.39 -19.96
CA GLN A 16 4.57 23.48 -19.73
C GLN A 16 3.91 23.74 -21.08
N ALA A 17 3.05 22.82 -21.53
CA ALA A 17 2.22 23.05 -22.70
C ALA A 17 1.13 24.05 -22.31
N GLU A 18 1.18 25.23 -22.87
CA GLU A 18 0.15 26.27 -22.72
C GLU A 18 -0.85 26.16 -23.88
N ILE A 19 -2.13 26.32 -23.57
CA ILE A 19 -3.18 26.42 -24.56
C ILE A 19 -3.70 27.86 -24.58
N TYR A 20 -3.76 28.45 -25.75
CA TYR A 20 -4.23 29.80 -25.98
C TYR A 20 -5.65 29.76 -26.53
N GLN A 21 -6.54 30.61 -26.03
CA GLN A 21 -7.92 30.78 -26.48
C GLN A 21 -8.13 32.21 -26.92
N TRP A 22 -8.76 32.41 -28.12
CA TRP A 22 -9.26 33.70 -28.58
C TRP A 22 -10.61 33.54 -29.27
N SER A 23 -11.30 34.64 -29.50
CA SER A 23 -12.56 34.66 -30.23
C SER A 23 -12.37 35.46 -31.55
N ASP A 24 -12.93 34.96 -32.63
CA ASP A 24 -12.98 35.73 -33.90
C ASP A 24 -14.04 36.84 -33.86
N THR A 25 -14.09 37.64 -34.90
CA THR A 25 -15.07 38.75 -35.06
C THR A 25 -16.53 38.28 -35.12
N LYS A 26 -16.76 36.96 -35.32
CA LYS A 26 -18.08 36.32 -35.32
C LYS A 26 -18.43 35.68 -33.96
N GLY A 27 -17.53 35.76 -32.96
CA GLY A 27 -17.69 35.20 -31.64
C GLY A 27 -17.35 33.70 -31.51
N ASN A 28 -16.78 33.07 -32.53
CA ASN A 28 -16.33 31.67 -32.46
C ASN A 28 -15.06 31.59 -31.66
N LYS A 29 -14.98 30.57 -30.75
CA LYS A 29 -13.79 30.32 -29.96
C LYS A 29 -12.79 29.45 -30.71
N HIS A 30 -11.54 29.88 -30.71
CA HIS A 30 -10.41 29.19 -31.29
C HIS A 30 -9.44 28.78 -30.17
N PHE A 31 -8.71 27.68 -30.39
CA PHE A 31 -7.70 27.15 -29.43
C PHE A 31 -6.44 26.79 -30.20
N SER A 32 -5.27 27.08 -29.64
CA SER A 32 -3.96 26.75 -30.19
C SER A 32 -2.96 26.41 -29.09
N ASP A 33 -1.96 25.62 -29.44
CA ASP A 33 -0.75 25.38 -28.63
C ASP A 33 0.34 26.45 -28.87
N ARG A 34 0.05 27.42 -29.76
CA ARG A 34 0.94 28.55 -30.08
C ARG A 34 0.28 29.86 -29.70
N PRO A 35 1.06 30.83 -29.19
CA PRO A 35 0.53 32.15 -28.88
C PRO A 35 -0.06 32.81 -30.12
N TYR A 36 -1.19 33.48 -29.97
CA TYR A 36 -1.86 34.26 -30.98
C TYR A 36 -2.16 35.66 -30.42
N GLN A 37 -2.20 36.66 -31.27
CA GLN A 37 -2.47 38.04 -30.87
C GLN A 37 -3.83 38.12 -30.16
N ASP A 38 -3.87 38.77 -28.99
CA ASP A 38 -5.04 38.92 -28.12
C ASP A 38 -5.59 37.60 -27.52
N ALA A 39 -4.86 36.48 -27.63
CA ALA A 39 -5.27 35.23 -27.00
C ALA A 39 -4.99 35.24 -25.49
N GLN A 40 -5.92 34.66 -24.71
CA GLN A 40 -5.74 34.44 -23.30
C GLN A 40 -5.16 33.02 -23.07
N THR A 41 -4.20 32.91 -22.17
CA THR A 41 -3.70 31.60 -21.76
C THR A 41 -4.76 30.85 -20.98
N LEU A 42 -5.16 29.68 -21.49
CA LEU A 42 -6.14 28.83 -20.84
C LEU A 42 -5.42 27.86 -19.89
N HIS A 43 -5.57 28.06 -18.60
CA HIS A 43 -5.10 27.10 -17.61
C HIS A 43 -6.04 25.91 -17.57
N ILE A 44 -5.70 24.86 -18.33
CA ILE A 44 -6.44 23.60 -18.29
C ILE A 44 -5.96 22.81 -17.07
N SER A 45 -6.73 22.84 -16.01
CA SER A 45 -6.60 21.83 -14.97
C SER A 45 -7.20 20.53 -15.48
N PRO A 46 -6.42 19.42 -15.55
CA PRO A 46 -6.99 18.14 -15.98
C PRO A 46 -8.18 17.80 -15.10
N GLY A 47 -9.34 17.67 -15.73
CA GLY A 47 -10.58 17.31 -15.03
C GLY A 47 -10.44 15.95 -14.40
N TYR A 48 -10.66 15.83 -13.08
CA TYR A 48 -10.68 14.56 -12.40
C TYR A 48 -12.08 13.94 -12.47
N THR A 49 -12.14 12.65 -12.83
CA THR A 49 -13.39 11.89 -12.70
C THR A 49 -13.63 11.57 -11.23
N TYR A 50 -14.71 12.07 -10.69
CA TYR A 50 -15.16 11.77 -9.34
C TYR A 50 -16.20 10.66 -9.34
N HIS A 51 -16.18 9.83 -8.29
CA HIS A 51 -17.10 8.74 -8.08
C HIS A 51 -17.80 8.92 -6.73
N TYR A 52 -19.10 8.71 -6.70
CA TYR A 52 -19.89 8.82 -5.47
C TYR A 52 -19.78 7.52 -4.65
N VAL A 53 -19.46 7.63 -3.36
CA VAL A 53 -19.37 6.47 -2.45
C VAL A 53 -20.76 6.20 -1.87
N LYS A 54 -21.36 5.06 -2.26
CA LYS A 54 -22.68 4.62 -1.79
C LYS A 54 -22.62 3.95 -0.41
N LYS A 55 -21.57 3.13 -0.16
CA LYS A 55 -21.46 2.33 1.07
C LYS A 55 -20.00 2.03 1.40
N VAL A 56 -19.68 1.97 2.69
CA VAL A 56 -18.42 1.44 3.23
C VAL A 56 -18.70 0.07 3.83
N TYR A 57 -17.97 -0.97 3.38
CA TYR A 57 -18.13 -2.34 3.90
C TYR A 57 -17.29 -2.57 5.16
N ASP A 58 -16.02 -2.19 5.07
CA ASP A 58 -15.00 -2.30 6.12
C ASP A 58 -14.01 -1.12 6.02
N GLY A 59 -12.89 -1.16 6.74
CA GLY A 59 -11.92 -0.04 6.75
C GLY A 59 -11.14 0.15 5.45
N ASP A 60 -11.22 -0.77 4.49
CA ASP A 60 -10.44 -0.69 3.23
C ASP A 60 -11.23 -1.08 1.97
N THR A 61 -12.56 -1.23 2.10
CA THR A 61 -13.43 -1.62 0.97
C THR A 61 -14.68 -0.74 0.91
N ILE A 62 -14.87 -0.05 -0.21
CA ILE A 62 -16.01 0.83 -0.47
C ILE A 62 -16.82 0.36 -1.69
N LEU A 63 -18.08 0.75 -1.76
CA LEU A 63 -18.99 0.58 -2.90
C LEU A 63 -19.30 1.94 -3.52
N LEU A 64 -19.10 2.07 -4.81
CA LEU A 64 -19.46 3.26 -5.57
C LEU A 64 -20.94 3.22 -6.00
N ALA A 65 -21.51 4.37 -6.33
CA ALA A 65 -22.88 4.48 -6.81
C ALA A 65 -23.14 3.69 -8.10
N ASN A 66 -22.11 3.49 -8.95
CA ASN A 66 -22.18 2.68 -10.15
C ASN A 66 -22.08 1.15 -9.91
N GLY A 67 -22.15 0.70 -8.65
CA GLY A 67 -22.10 -0.70 -8.26
C GLY A 67 -20.69 -1.33 -8.18
N LYS A 68 -19.63 -0.60 -8.55
CA LYS A 68 -18.26 -1.12 -8.47
C LYS A 68 -17.73 -1.08 -7.03
N LYS A 69 -17.15 -2.20 -6.58
CA LYS A 69 -16.41 -2.27 -5.31
C LYS A 69 -14.98 -1.82 -5.52
N VAL A 70 -14.45 -1.04 -4.58
CA VAL A 70 -13.05 -0.59 -4.58
C VAL A 70 -12.35 -1.12 -3.35
N ARG A 71 -11.22 -1.77 -3.54
CA ARG A 71 -10.26 -2.16 -2.48
C ARG A 71 -9.13 -1.15 -2.46
N LEU A 72 -8.91 -0.55 -1.32
CA LEU A 72 -7.85 0.42 -1.11
C LEU A 72 -6.48 -0.25 -1.22
N LEU A 73 -5.61 0.27 -2.11
CA LEU A 73 -4.27 -0.25 -2.37
C LEU A 73 -3.29 0.01 -1.23
N GLY A 74 -2.33 -0.87 -1.09
CA GLY A 74 -1.16 -0.72 -0.22
C GLY A 74 -1.43 -0.87 1.27
N ILE A 75 -2.69 -1.09 1.68
CA ILE A 75 -3.09 -1.18 3.09
C ILE A 75 -3.96 -2.40 3.37
N ASN A 76 -4.04 -2.75 4.64
CA ASN A 76 -5.02 -3.70 5.16
C ASN A 76 -5.55 -3.23 6.51
N THR A 77 -6.87 -3.17 6.65
CA THR A 77 -7.52 -2.92 7.93
C THR A 77 -7.90 -4.23 8.62
N PRO A 78 -8.07 -4.22 9.93
CA PRO A 78 -8.65 -5.37 10.63
C PRO A 78 -10.05 -5.67 10.09
N GLU A 79 -10.39 -6.96 10.07
CA GLU A 79 -11.69 -7.40 9.60
C GLU A 79 -12.81 -7.00 10.56
N VAL A 80 -13.96 -6.62 10.00
CA VAL A 80 -15.22 -6.48 10.75
C VAL A 80 -15.97 -7.81 10.76
N GLU A 81 -16.88 -7.98 11.69
CA GLU A 81 -17.72 -9.17 11.73
C GLU A 81 -18.53 -9.31 10.44
N GLY A 82 -18.60 -10.53 9.94
CA GLY A 82 -19.30 -10.86 8.72
C GLY A 82 -19.62 -12.35 8.62
N ARG A 83 -20.40 -12.72 7.60
CA ARG A 83 -20.92 -14.09 7.45
C ARG A 83 -19.85 -15.20 7.60
N ASN A 84 -18.62 -14.93 7.17
CA ASN A 84 -17.48 -15.87 7.21
C ASN A 84 -16.20 -15.22 7.78
N LYS A 85 -16.33 -14.14 8.54
CA LYS A 85 -15.21 -13.40 9.11
C LYS A 85 -15.46 -13.12 10.58
N THR A 86 -14.49 -13.43 11.41
CA THR A 86 -14.48 -13.03 12.82
C THR A 86 -13.94 -11.60 12.92
N ALA A 87 -14.62 -10.78 13.72
CA ALA A 87 -14.17 -9.42 14.00
C ALA A 87 -12.76 -9.43 14.61
N GLN A 88 -11.93 -8.49 14.16
CA GLN A 88 -10.60 -8.24 14.68
C GLN A 88 -10.57 -6.92 15.44
N ALA A 89 -9.70 -6.82 16.46
CA ALA A 89 -9.51 -5.59 17.21
C ALA A 89 -9.16 -4.41 16.29
N GLY A 90 -9.94 -3.33 16.35
CA GLY A 90 -9.77 -2.15 15.50
C GLY A 90 -10.58 -2.13 14.20
N GLY A 91 -11.21 -3.23 13.77
CA GLY A 91 -11.96 -3.32 12.52
C GLY A 91 -13.13 -2.35 12.46
N GLU A 92 -13.97 -2.36 13.48
CA GLU A 92 -15.11 -1.43 13.58
C GLU A 92 -14.67 0.04 13.71
N GLN A 93 -13.52 0.31 14.32
CA GLN A 93 -12.96 1.66 14.41
C GLN A 93 -12.53 2.16 13.03
N ALA A 94 -11.80 1.36 12.26
CA ALA A 94 -11.38 1.69 10.90
C ALA A 94 -12.58 1.92 9.98
N LYS A 95 -13.59 1.04 10.03
CA LYS A 95 -14.83 1.17 9.27
C LYS A 95 -15.59 2.45 9.58
N ARG A 96 -15.84 2.75 10.87
CA ARG A 96 -16.54 3.98 11.28
C ARG A 96 -15.80 5.23 10.84
N TRP A 97 -14.48 5.23 10.95
CA TRP A 97 -13.66 6.34 10.48
C TRP A 97 -13.84 6.55 8.97
N LEU A 98 -13.72 5.47 8.18
CA LEU A 98 -13.87 5.54 6.73
C LEU A 98 -15.29 5.94 6.30
N GLN A 99 -16.33 5.49 7.03
CA GLN A 99 -17.72 5.91 6.82
C GLN A 99 -17.87 7.40 7.02
N LYS A 100 -17.36 7.96 8.13
CA LYS A 100 -17.42 9.41 8.41
C LYS A 100 -16.69 10.22 7.33
N LYS A 101 -15.59 9.69 6.80
CA LYS A 101 -14.78 10.35 5.76
C LYS A 101 -15.42 10.32 4.38
N LEU A 102 -16.00 9.19 3.96
CA LEU A 102 -16.30 8.93 2.55
C LEU A 102 -17.78 8.64 2.25
N GLN A 103 -18.57 8.12 3.17
CA GLN A 103 -19.94 7.74 2.85
C GLN A 103 -20.76 8.93 2.39
N ASN A 104 -21.47 8.77 1.26
CA ASN A 104 -22.22 9.82 0.59
C ASN A 104 -21.37 11.02 0.13
N LYS A 105 -20.08 10.80 -0.14
CA LYS A 105 -19.19 11.83 -0.68
C LYS A 105 -18.57 11.38 -2.01
N LYS A 106 -18.03 12.33 -2.73
CA LYS A 106 -17.31 12.10 -3.98
C LYS A 106 -15.85 11.81 -3.69
N VAL A 107 -15.27 10.89 -4.45
CA VAL A 107 -13.85 10.51 -4.37
C VAL A 107 -13.23 10.41 -5.74
N ARG A 108 -11.95 10.69 -5.83
CA ARG A 108 -11.11 10.41 -6.99
C ARG A 108 -10.37 9.11 -6.75
N LEU A 109 -10.32 8.26 -7.78
CA LEU A 109 -9.59 7.00 -7.75
C LEU A 109 -8.31 7.11 -8.58
N LEU A 110 -7.17 6.81 -7.97
CA LEU A 110 -5.91 6.69 -8.66
C LEU A 110 -5.49 5.22 -8.67
N LYS A 111 -5.53 4.60 -9.84
CA LYS A 111 -5.12 3.21 -10.06
C LYS A 111 -3.60 3.13 -10.16
N ASP A 112 -3.08 1.92 -9.92
CA ASP A 112 -1.70 1.58 -10.20
C ASP A 112 -1.62 0.60 -11.38
N VAL A 113 -0.64 -0.28 -11.43
CA VAL A 113 -0.39 -1.24 -12.53
C VAL A 113 -1.57 -2.20 -12.70
N GLU A 114 -1.92 -2.95 -11.66
CA GLU A 114 -3.10 -3.81 -11.66
C GLU A 114 -4.34 -2.99 -11.29
N LYS A 115 -5.36 -3.13 -12.12
CA LYS A 115 -6.61 -2.35 -11.98
C LYS A 115 -7.68 -3.07 -11.15
N ASN A 116 -7.62 -4.40 -11.10
CA ASN A 116 -8.61 -5.23 -10.39
C ASN A 116 -7.90 -6.37 -9.67
N ASP A 117 -8.51 -6.84 -8.59
CA ASP A 117 -8.09 -8.07 -7.94
C ASP A 117 -8.83 -9.31 -8.51
N LYS A 118 -8.46 -10.48 -8.02
CA LYS A 118 -9.08 -11.77 -8.42
C LYS A 118 -10.57 -11.89 -8.10
N TYR A 119 -11.12 -10.98 -7.30
CA TYR A 119 -12.55 -10.91 -6.95
C TYR A 119 -13.30 -9.87 -7.77
N GLY A 120 -12.65 -9.23 -8.74
CA GLY A 120 -13.22 -8.19 -9.59
C GLY A 120 -13.37 -6.82 -8.92
N ARG A 121 -12.79 -6.61 -7.72
CA ARG A 121 -12.78 -5.28 -7.08
C ARG A 121 -11.76 -4.39 -7.77
N LEU A 122 -12.11 -3.12 -8.00
CA LEU A 122 -11.15 -2.11 -8.43
C LEU A 122 -10.07 -1.92 -7.37
N LEU A 123 -8.83 -1.84 -7.78
CA LEU A 123 -7.67 -1.52 -6.93
C LEU A 123 -7.32 -0.05 -7.11
N ALA A 124 -7.36 0.76 -6.04
CA ALA A 124 -7.06 2.18 -6.15
C ALA A 124 -6.55 2.80 -4.84
N HIS A 125 -5.78 3.87 -5.00
CA HIS A 125 -5.62 4.89 -3.98
C HIS A 125 -6.81 5.85 -4.09
N VAL A 126 -7.41 6.18 -2.95
CA VAL A 126 -8.62 6.98 -2.85
C VAL A 126 -8.28 8.36 -2.33
N PHE A 127 -8.76 9.39 -3.03
CA PHE A 127 -8.59 10.79 -2.65
C PHE A 127 -9.93 11.47 -2.50
N THR A 128 -10.08 12.33 -1.52
CA THR A 128 -11.22 13.21 -1.37
C THR A 128 -11.18 14.36 -2.39
N GLU A 129 -12.24 15.17 -2.47
CA GLU A 129 -12.30 16.34 -3.35
C GLU A 129 -11.24 17.38 -2.97
N ASP A 130 -10.94 17.53 -1.70
CA ASP A 130 -9.86 18.36 -1.14
C ASP A 130 -8.49 17.68 -1.13
N LYS A 131 -8.31 16.66 -1.97
CA LYS A 131 -7.05 15.95 -2.27
C LYS A 131 -6.43 15.17 -1.08
N GLN A 132 -7.16 14.91 0.00
CA GLN A 132 -6.67 14.07 1.10
C GLN A 132 -6.50 12.62 0.62
N HIS A 133 -5.36 12.01 0.91
CA HIS A 133 -5.06 10.62 0.53
C HIS A 133 -5.55 9.66 1.63
N ILE A 134 -6.71 9.06 1.43
CA ILE A 134 -7.41 8.26 2.44
C ILE A 134 -6.63 7.02 2.86
N ASN A 135 -5.97 6.32 1.93
CA ASN A 135 -5.14 5.16 2.24
C ASN A 135 -4.00 5.54 3.21
N LEU A 136 -3.37 6.69 2.99
CA LEU A 136 -2.30 7.19 3.84
C LEU A 136 -2.82 7.60 5.22
N GLU A 137 -3.92 8.36 5.28
CA GLU A 137 -4.53 8.77 6.56
C GLU A 137 -4.93 7.59 7.45
N LEU A 138 -5.41 6.48 6.85
CA LEU A 138 -5.73 5.25 7.61
C LEU A 138 -4.48 4.68 8.29
N VAL A 139 -3.34 4.69 7.61
CA VAL A 139 -2.06 4.22 8.16
C VAL A 139 -1.53 5.18 9.21
N GLU A 140 -1.52 6.49 8.93
CA GLU A 140 -1.08 7.53 9.88
C GLU A 140 -1.82 7.47 11.21
N LYS A 141 -3.11 7.14 11.19
CA LYS A 141 -3.94 6.99 12.38
C LYS A 141 -3.83 5.62 13.05
N GLY A 142 -2.99 4.72 12.51
CA GLY A 142 -2.89 3.35 12.98
C GLY A 142 -4.19 2.54 12.81
N LEU A 143 -5.05 2.90 11.85
CA LEU A 143 -6.29 2.18 11.54
C LEU A 143 -6.08 1.07 10.50
N ALA A 144 -4.94 1.08 9.82
CA ALA A 144 -4.53 0.07 8.85
C ALA A 144 -3.05 -0.26 9.00
N SER A 145 -2.67 -1.49 8.68
CA SER A 145 -1.29 -1.89 8.42
C SER A 145 -0.96 -1.75 6.94
N VAL A 146 0.32 -1.56 6.62
CA VAL A 146 0.79 -1.57 5.24
C VAL A 146 0.79 -2.99 4.70
N ASN A 147 0.30 -3.15 3.46
CA ASN A 147 0.19 -4.43 2.78
C ASN A 147 0.45 -4.27 1.29
N ILE A 148 1.72 -4.33 0.93
CA ILE A 148 2.17 -4.09 -0.45
C ILE A 148 2.06 -5.37 -1.28
N HIS A 149 1.44 -5.24 -2.44
CA HIS A 149 1.26 -6.29 -3.43
C HIS A 149 1.86 -5.84 -4.77
N PRO A 150 3.11 -6.22 -5.07
CA PRO A 150 3.68 -5.96 -6.39
C PRO A 150 2.81 -6.57 -7.51
N PRO A 151 2.68 -5.89 -8.66
CA PRO A 151 3.44 -4.72 -9.12
C PRO A 151 2.90 -3.35 -8.67
N ASN A 152 1.88 -3.29 -7.80
CA ASN A 152 1.30 -2.04 -7.30
C ASN A 152 2.18 -1.46 -6.19
N LEU A 153 3.06 -0.54 -6.54
CA LEU A 153 4.08 0.02 -5.64
C LEU A 153 3.93 1.53 -5.40
N LYS A 154 2.93 2.16 -6.02
CA LYS A 154 2.70 3.60 -5.84
C LYS A 154 2.44 3.94 -4.38
N TYR A 155 3.08 4.99 -3.88
CA TYR A 155 3.01 5.46 -2.49
C TYR A 155 3.58 4.51 -1.43
N THR A 156 4.30 3.45 -1.81
CA THR A 156 4.87 2.48 -0.86
C THR A 156 5.70 3.16 0.22
N ASP A 157 6.66 4.03 -0.15
CA ASP A 157 7.56 4.68 0.80
C ASP A 157 6.81 5.59 1.78
N GLN A 158 5.79 6.31 1.30
CA GLN A 158 4.97 7.18 2.14
C GLN A 158 4.15 6.36 3.14
N LEU A 159 3.54 5.25 2.69
CA LEU A 159 2.79 4.34 3.55
C LEU A 159 3.68 3.69 4.62
N LEU A 160 4.88 3.24 4.25
CA LEU A 160 5.84 2.63 5.19
C LEU A 160 6.33 3.63 6.24
N LYS A 161 6.62 4.86 5.83
CA LYS A 161 7.01 5.93 6.76
C LYS A 161 5.88 6.26 7.74
N ALA A 162 4.65 6.34 7.26
CA ALA A 162 3.47 6.58 8.09
C ALA A 162 3.24 5.44 9.08
N GLU A 163 3.36 4.16 8.63
CA GLU A 163 3.23 3.00 9.50
C GLU A 163 4.26 3.01 10.63
N LEU A 164 5.53 3.31 10.29
CA LEU A 164 6.60 3.37 11.28
C LEU A 164 6.30 4.39 12.38
N LEU A 165 5.82 5.58 12.00
CA LEU A 165 5.45 6.63 12.96
C LEU A 165 4.23 6.23 13.81
N ALA A 166 3.19 5.65 13.19
CA ALA A 166 2.00 5.18 13.90
C ALA A 166 2.35 4.05 14.90
N GLU A 167 3.25 3.14 14.52
CA GLU A 167 3.73 2.07 15.38
C GLU A 167 4.53 2.62 16.57
N GLN A 168 5.46 3.56 16.35
CA GLN A 168 6.26 4.18 17.41
C GLN A 168 5.38 4.92 18.42
N GLN A 169 4.33 5.57 17.95
CA GLN A 169 3.36 6.30 18.78
C GLN A 169 2.26 5.39 19.36
N ARG A 170 2.28 4.09 19.06
CA ARG A 170 1.26 3.11 19.46
C ARG A 170 -0.18 3.52 19.10
N LEU A 171 -0.37 4.12 17.94
CA LEU A 171 -1.69 4.57 17.49
C LEU A 171 -2.55 3.38 17.04
N GLY A 172 -3.85 3.45 17.32
CA GLY A 172 -4.85 2.52 16.83
C GLY A 172 -4.49 1.05 17.07
N ILE A 173 -4.36 0.25 16.00
CA ILE A 173 -4.06 -1.19 16.08
C ILE A 173 -2.72 -1.50 16.76
N TRP A 174 -1.78 -0.59 16.70
CA TRP A 174 -0.45 -0.78 17.28
C TRP A 174 -0.45 -0.80 18.83
N ASN A 175 -1.55 -0.35 19.44
CA ASN A 175 -1.76 -0.43 20.89
C ASN A 175 -2.42 -1.74 21.35
N TYR A 176 -2.99 -2.54 20.43
CA TYR A 176 -3.66 -3.79 20.79
C TYR A 176 -2.67 -4.96 20.94
N LYS A 177 -2.93 -5.83 21.91
CA LYS A 177 -2.11 -7.01 22.21
C LYS A 177 -2.01 -7.98 21.02
N GLU A 178 -3.05 -8.08 20.23
CA GLU A 178 -3.15 -8.92 19.04
C GLU A 178 -2.11 -8.59 17.96
N TYR A 179 -1.69 -7.32 17.90
CA TYR A 179 -0.70 -6.81 16.94
C TYR A 179 0.73 -6.78 17.51
N GLN A 180 0.94 -7.21 18.75
CA GLN A 180 2.30 -7.31 19.29
C GLN A 180 3.06 -8.48 18.65
N PRO A 181 4.39 -8.37 18.44
CA PRO A 181 5.19 -9.43 17.87
C PRO A 181 5.20 -10.69 18.75
N LYS A 182 5.12 -11.86 18.12
CA LYS A 182 5.15 -13.18 18.77
C LYS A 182 6.41 -13.92 18.39
N GLN A 183 6.92 -14.79 19.25
CA GLN A 183 8.09 -15.58 18.94
C GLN A 183 7.75 -16.73 17.97
N ALA A 184 8.62 -16.97 16.99
CA ALA A 184 8.44 -17.99 15.97
C ALA A 184 8.26 -19.41 16.55
N ASN A 185 8.92 -19.73 17.67
CA ASN A 185 8.80 -21.03 18.36
C ASN A 185 7.43 -21.25 19.01
N GLN A 186 6.66 -20.18 19.26
CA GLN A 186 5.32 -20.26 19.86
C GLN A 186 4.24 -20.57 18.81
N ILE A 187 4.55 -20.49 17.51
CA ILE A 187 3.55 -20.64 16.44
C ILE A 187 2.88 -22.02 16.42
N LYS A 188 3.57 -23.07 16.84
CA LYS A 188 3.01 -24.42 16.95
C LYS A 188 1.96 -24.57 18.06
N GLN A 189 2.14 -23.85 19.17
CA GLN A 189 1.40 -24.07 20.42
C GLN A 189 0.08 -23.32 20.45
N ALA A 190 -0.06 -22.25 19.70
CA ALA A 190 -1.25 -21.43 19.65
C ALA A 190 -1.91 -21.55 18.27
N ARG A 191 -3.26 -21.50 18.23
CA ARG A 191 -4.04 -21.44 16.97
C ARG A 191 -3.86 -20.06 16.31
N PHE A 192 -2.61 -19.70 15.95
CA PHE A 192 -2.35 -18.46 15.23
C PHE A 192 -2.85 -18.57 13.81
N GLN A 193 -3.94 -17.90 13.55
CA GLN A 193 -4.49 -17.69 12.21
C GLN A 193 -4.60 -16.19 11.96
N GLY A 194 -4.62 -15.83 10.68
CA GLY A 194 -4.76 -14.43 10.28
C GLY A 194 -3.42 -13.70 10.19
N TRP A 195 -3.51 -12.37 10.20
CA TRP A 195 -2.34 -11.50 10.11
C TRP A 195 -1.60 -11.46 11.45
N GLN A 196 -0.28 -11.64 11.41
CA GLN A 196 0.58 -11.71 12.59
C GLN A 196 1.91 -11.01 12.35
N ARG A 197 2.54 -10.59 13.44
CA ARG A 197 3.95 -10.21 13.51
C ARG A 197 4.71 -11.31 14.22
N VAL A 198 5.77 -11.80 13.59
CA VAL A 198 6.54 -12.92 14.13
C VAL A 198 8.02 -12.59 14.17
N ILE A 199 8.65 -12.78 15.30
CA ILE A 199 10.09 -12.59 15.49
C ILE A 199 10.77 -13.95 15.65
N GLY A 200 11.87 -14.16 14.92
CA GLY A 200 12.70 -15.35 15.01
C GLY A 200 14.01 -15.20 14.26
N GLN A 201 14.90 -16.16 14.44
CA GLN A 201 16.14 -16.27 13.70
C GLN A 201 15.93 -17.17 12.49
N ILE A 202 16.41 -16.75 11.31
CA ILE A 202 16.42 -17.61 10.13
C ILE A 202 17.54 -18.64 10.27
N ILE A 203 17.18 -19.93 10.34
CA ILE A 203 18.13 -21.00 10.53
C ILE A 203 18.69 -21.55 9.22
N ASN A 204 17.89 -21.57 8.16
CA ASN A 204 18.30 -22.00 6.83
C ASN A 204 17.35 -21.47 5.74
N ILE A 205 17.80 -21.63 4.49
CA ILE A 205 16.97 -21.37 3.31
C ILE A 205 16.85 -22.67 2.52
N ARG A 206 15.67 -22.89 1.96
CA ARG A 206 15.38 -23.98 1.04
C ARG A 206 14.70 -23.44 -0.21
N HIS A 207 15.15 -23.84 -1.36
CA HIS A 207 14.57 -23.48 -2.64
C HIS A 207 13.73 -24.62 -3.20
N SER A 208 12.63 -24.26 -3.85
CA SER A 208 11.86 -25.14 -4.73
C SER A 208 11.78 -24.49 -6.11
N ARG A 209 11.18 -25.17 -7.08
CA ARG A 209 11.00 -24.60 -8.42
C ARG A 209 10.32 -23.22 -8.41
N LYS A 210 9.35 -23.01 -7.54
CA LYS A 210 8.50 -21.78 -7.53
C LYS A 210 8.80 -20.84 -6.36
N TYR A 211 9.32 -21.36 -5.25
CA TYR A 211 9.43 -20.62 -3.99
C TYR A 211 10.79 -20.80 -3.32
N SER A 212 11.21 -19.75 -2.63
CA SER A 212 12.24 -19.77 -1.60
C SER A 212 11.59 -19.75 -0.22
N TYR A 213 12.12 -20.56 0.71
CA TYR A 213 11.62 -20.68 2.08
C TYR A 213 12.74 -20.29 3.04
N LEU A 214 12.54 -19.20 3.78
CA LEU A 214 13.40 -18.77 4.88
C LEU A 214 12.81 -19.38 6.16
N ASN A 215 13.45 -20.39 6.73
CA ASN A 215 12.89 -21.17 7.82
C ASN A 215 13.33 -20.64 9.20
N PHE A 216 12.36 -20.41 10.07
CA PHE A 216 12.57 -20.20 11.51
C PHE A 216 12.72 -21.52 12.26
N SER A 217 12.11 -22.60 11.73
CA SER A 217 12.16 -23.97 12.25
C SER A 217 11.73 -24.94 11.15
N ASP A 218 11.78 -26.23 11.41
CA ASP A 218 11.32 -27.29 10.48
C ASP A 218 9.83 -27.17 10.14
N THR A 219 9.07 -26.48 10.99
CA THR A 219 7.62 -26.41 10.86
C THR A 219 7.08 -25.02 10.59
N PHE A 220 7.92 -23.99 10.63
CA PHE A 220 7.49 -22.62 10.32
C PHE A 220 8.55 -21.88 9.51
N GLY A 221 8.12 -21.28 8.39
CA GLY A 221 8.98 -20.48 7.53
C GLY A 221 8.24 -19.41 6.74
N LEU A 222 9.03 -18.49 6.19
CA LEU A 222 8.59 -17.46 5.28
C LEU A 222 8.68 -18.01 3.87
N LYS A 223 7.68 -17.70 3.04
CA LYS A 223 7.57 -18.19 1.67
C LYS A 223 7.60 -17.02 0.71
N ILE A 224 8.59 -16.96 -0.17
CA ILE A 224 8.80 -15.91 -1.17
C ILE A 224 8.70 -16.54 -2.55
N GLU A 225 7.97 -15.92 -3.49
CA GLU A 225 7.99 -16.37 -4.89
C GLU A 225 9.34 -16.03 -5.53
N ARG A 226 9.95 -17.00 -6.22
CA ARG A 226 11.24 -16.78 -6.89
C ARG A 226 11.21 -15.69 -7.96
N ARG A 227 10.09 -15.54 -8.66
CA ARG A 227 9.91 -14.46 -9.64
C ARG A 227 9.91 -13.04 -9.02
N SER A 228 9.79 -12.94 -7.70
CA SER A 228 9.81 -11.68 -6.96
C SER A 228 11.08 -11.50 -6.14
N SER A 229 12.07 -12.43 -6.28
CA SER A 229 13.32 -12.36 -5.51
C SER A 229 14.13 -11.09 -5.76
N ASP A 230 14.05 -10.53 -6.96
CA ASP A 230 14.77 -9.31 -7.33
C ASP A 230 14.32 -8.06 -6.53
N LEU A 231 13.16 -8.13 -5.87
CA LEU A 231 12.71 -7.08 -4.95
C LEU A 231 13.45 -7.13 -3.61
N PHE A 232 14.07 -8.27 -3.28
CA PHE A 232 14.72 -8.51 -1.99
C PHE A 232 16.23 -8.38 -2.12
N PRO A 233 16.94 -8.04 -1.02
CA PRO A 233 18.37 -8.36 -0.93
C PRO A 233 18.60 -9.84 -1.16
N GLU A 234 19.85 -10.23 -1.43
CA GLU A 234 20.20 -11.65 -1.54
C GLU A 234 19.66 -12.41 -0.33
N LEU A 235 18.81 -13.43 -0.60
CA LEU A 235 18.03 -14.07 0.46
C LEU A 235 18.93 -14.80 1.47
N GLU A 236 20.06 -15.29 1.02
CA GLU A 236 21.10 -15.94 1.83
C GLU A 236 21.63 -15.02 2.92
N SER A 237 21.61 -13.71 2.67
CA SER A 237 22.04 -12.72 3.66
C SER A 237 21.17 -12.69 4.91
N TYR A 238 19.99 -13.29 4.89
CA TYR A 238 19.10 -13.38 6.06
C TYR A 238 19.42 -14.55 6.98
N VAL A 239 20.20 -15.54 6.55
CA VAL A 239 20.57 -16.69 7.39
C VAL A 239 21.36 -16.21 8.61
N GLY A 240 21.00 -16.71 9.78
CA GLY A 240 21.59 -16.31 11.06
C GLY A 240 21.02 -14.98 11.61
N LYS A 241 20.33 -14.17 10.80
CA LYS A 241 19.75 -12.91 11.28
C LYS A 241 18.43 -13.12 12.01
N LYS A 242 18.19 -12.31 13.03
CA LYS A 242 16.91 -12.20 13.71
C LYS A 242 16.01 -11.24 12.93
N LEU A 243 14.85 -11.72 12.53
CA LEU A 243 13.88 -10.94 11.73
C LEU A 243 12.56 -10.80 12.46
N GLU A 244 11.89 -9.68 12.28
CA GLU A 244 10.45 -9.57 12.40
C GLU A 244 9.85 -9.72 11.00
N ALA A 245 8.90 -10.65 10.86
CA ALA A 245 8.11 -10.84 9.65
C ALA A 245 6.64 -10.51 9.92
N ARG A 246 5.97 -9.87 8.95
CA ARG A 246 4.58 -9.41 9.04
C ARG A 246 3.75 -10.01 7.91
N GLY A 247 2.63 -10.65 8.23
CA GLY A 247 1.76 -11.22 7.21
C GLY A 247 0.77 -12.24 7.74
N TRP A 248 0.06 -12.89 6.82
CA TRP A 248 -0.87 -13.97 7.16
C TRP A 248 -0.16 -15.30 7.35
N ILE A 249 -0.42 -15.94 8.49
CA ILE A 249 0.03 -17.29 8.75
C ILE A 249 -0.99 -18.26 8.16
N ASN A 250 -0.49 -19.17 7.32
CA ASN A 250 -1.25 -20.27 6.73
C ASN A 250 -0.70 -21.60 7.27
N LYS A 251 -1.61 -22.52 7.58
CA LYS A 251 -1.28 -23.90 7.97
C LYS A 251 -1.59 -24.85 6.81
N HIS A 252 -0.62 -25.68 6.47
CA HIS A 252 -0.80 -26.80 5.55
C HIS A 252 -0.18 -28.05 6.14
N LYS A 253 -0.99 -29.06 6.45
CA LYS A 253 -0.57 -30.25 7.22
C LYS A 253 0.06 -29.79 8.56
N ASN A 254 1.27 -30.24 8.84
CA ASN A 254 2.02 -29.90 10.06
C ASN A 254 2.98 -28.71 9.89
N ARG A 255 2.87 -27.95 8.80
CA ARG A 255 3.73 -26.79 8.56
C ARG A 255 2.93 -25.51 8.53
N TYR A 256 3.54 -24.47 9.08
CA TYR A 256 3.06 -23.10 9.00
C TYR A 256 3.91 -22.33 8.02
N SER A 257 3.32 -21.39 7.33
CA SER A 257 4.04 -20.49 6.44
C SER A 257 3.43 -19.09 6.43
N MET A 258 4.27 -18.07 6.29
CA MET A 258 3.85 -16.71 6.02
C MET A 258 4.31 -16.35 4.62
N PHE A 259 3.39 -15.90 3.76
CA PHE A 259 3.72 -15.51 2.40
C PHE A 259 4.20 -14.06 2.37
N ILE A 260 5.43 -13.87 1.96
CA ILE A 260 6.12 -12.58 1.85
C ILE A 260 6.15 -12.16 0.39
N ARG A 261 5.58 -11.00 0.10
CA ARG A 261 5.45 -10.45 -1.26
C ARG A 261 6.38 -9.28 -1.52
N HIS A 262 6.71 -8.54 -0.45
CA HIS A 262 7.53 -7.34 -0.54
C HIS A 262 8.51 -7.27 0.64
N PRO A 263 9.73 -6.74 0.45
CA PRO A 263 10.74 -6.64 1.52
C PRO A 263 10.26 -5.90 2.77
N SER A 264 9.33 -4.95 2.63
CA SER A 264 8.77 -4.21 3.78
C SER A 264 8.08 -5.09 4.82
N GLN A 265 7.73 -6.33 4.47
CA GLN A 265 7.19 -7.31 5.41
C GLN A 265 8.27 -7.95 6.31
N LEU A 266 9.56 -7.66 6.05
CA LEU A 266 10.73 -8.16 6.78
C LEU A 266 11.50 -7.01 7.39
N LYS A 267 11.77 -7.09 8.68
CA LYS A 267 12.60 -6.13 9.42
C LYS A 267 13.71 -6.88 10.13
N VAL A 268 14.96 -6.60 9.77
CA VAL A 268 16.12 -7.13 10.51
C VAL A 268 16.15 -6.46 11.88
N ILE A 269 16.25 -7.28 12.91
CA ILE A 269 16.40 -6.85 14.30
C ILE A 269 17.88 -6.98 14.65
N ASN A 270 18.59 -5.86 14.66
CA ASN A 270 19.96 -5.85 15.15
C ASN A 270 19.94 -6.08 16.66
N SER A 271 20.70 -7.06 17.14
CA SER A 271 21.03 -7.17 18.57
C SER A 271 21.82 -5.91 18.95
N ARG A 272 21.26 -5.15 19.88
CA ARG A 272 22.03 -4.10 20.57
C ARG A 272 23.09 -4.71 21.42
#